data_3d5acc839a674f76f04383ca1ef94b47
#
_entry.id   3d5acc839a674f76f04383ca1ef94b47
#
_cell.length_a   1.000
_cell.length_b   1.000
_cell.length_c   1.000
_cell.angle_alpha   90.00
_cell.angle_beta   90.00
_cell.angle_gamma   90.00
#
_symmetry.space_group_name_H-M   'P 1'
#
loop_
_entity.id
_entity.type
_entity.pdbx_description
1 polymer ?
#
loop_
_entity_poly.entity_id
_entity_poly.type
_entity_poly.pdbx_seq_one_letter_code
_entity_poly.pdbx_strand_id
1 'polypeptide(L)'
;MKKSNLLSRWKEGGIKRLGVLAVAIVLAPATSWGAGTLNVYNWAEYIGETTIADFAKEYNIEVTYDNYDSVEMADSKLVTGNSGYDVVSHSGSAIGRLIPAGILHPLDKSTLTNLKHMSPEVMAQLSANWDPGNQYVVPYMWGTHGVTYNKEEVLKVLPNAPIGSMDLIFKPENMEKLAECGVSFLDSPTDIMPMALAYLGLNPSSTNKADYDKAADMLLKVRPYIKTFDNYAYQRMPNKEFCVSVTWGPDGLLAMSGAEEANTGVVLDFFHPPGQGAANIWVDGWIIPADAKNLENAYLFLNYMMRPEVAANDSNYTWYATANKDAVSLIDPAVTGSPAAFPSSESVAKMYTLAVVPPKIEKARTRAWTRFKSGN
;
A
#
# COMPACT_ATOMS: atom_id res chain seq x y z
N MET A 1 -24.95 -19.29 42.78
CA MET A 1 -24.91 -20.00 44.09
C MET A 1 -23.49 -20.50 44.30
N LYS A 2 -22.89 -20.14 45.22
CA LYS A 2 -22.36 -20.09 46.54
C LYS A 2 -21.01 -19.43 46.60
N LYS A 3 -20.96 -18.33 47.35
CA LYS A 3 -19.74 -17.74 47.94
C LYS A 3 -19.22 -18.65 49.05
N SER A 4 -17.90 -18.73 49.22
CA SER A 4 -17.36 -19.04 50.55
C SER A 4 -16.05 -18.27 50.75
N ASN A 5 -16.11 -17.37 51.72
CA ASN A 5 -15.01 -16.69 52.41
C ASN A 5 -14.14 -17.69 53.17
N LEU A 6 -12.86 -17.42 53.31
CA LEU A 6 -12.09 -17.79 54.49
C LEU A 6 -10.99 -16.75 54.75
N LEU A 7 -11.32 -15.88 55.66
CA LEU A 7 -10.37 -15.08 56.45
C LEU A 7 -9.92 -15.91 57.68
N SER A 8 -8.78 -15.55 58.21
CA SER A 8 -8.18 -15.84 59.49
C SER A 8 -7.20 -17.00 59.59
N ARG A 9 -5.93 -16.66 59.78
CA ARG A 9 -5.18 -17.02 60.99
C ARG A 9 -3.86 -16.26 61.09
N TRP A 10 -3.87 -15.28 61.99
CA TRP A 10 -2.67 -14.75 62.62
C TRP A 10 -2.25 -15.68 63.74
N LYS A 11 -0.94 -15.96 63.88
CA LYS A 11 -0.19 -15.99 65.15
C LYS A 11 1.32 -16.15 64.89
N GLU A 12 2.03 -15.13 65.25
CA GLU A 12 3.22 -14.96 66.11
C GLU A 12 4.34 -16.03 66.07
N GLY A 13 5.56 -15.54 65.84
CA GLY A 13 6.80 -16.28 66.12
C GLY A 13 8.08 -15.65 65.58
N GLY A 14 8.79 -14.89 66.45
CA GLY A 14 10.22 -14.91 66.50
C GLY A 14 11.04 -13.99 65.59
N ILE A 15 11.46 -12.85 66.15
CA ILE A 15 12.50 -11.97 65.62
C ILE A 15 13.86 -12.69 65.71
N LYS A 16 14.47 -13.00 64.54
CA LYS A 16 15.90 -13.28 64.42
C LYS A 16 16.53 -12.20 63.55
N ARG A 17 17.41 -11.39 64.11
CA ARG A 17 18.26 -10.42 63.41
C ARG A 17 19.13 -11.17 62.40
N LEU A 18 18.93 -10.94 61.12
CA LEU A 18 19.89 -11.28 60.08
C LEU A 18 20.36 -9.97 59.40
N GLY A 19 21.67 -9.89 59.23
CA GLY A 19 22.39 -8.73 58.75
C GLY A 19 21.94 -8.28 57.37
N VAL A 20 21.76 -6.98 57.23
CA VAL A 20 21.48 -6.32 55.97
C VAL A 20 22.76 -6.35 55.12
N LEU A 21 22.87 -7.26 54.17
CA LEU A 21 23.79 -7.11 53.04
C LEU A 21 23.13 -6.10 52.08
N ALA A 22 23.66 -4.86 52.07
CA ALA A 22 23.27 -3.87 51.06
C ALA A 22 23.89 -4.31 49.71
N VAL A 23 23.08 -4.99 48.90
CA VAL A 23 23.32 -5.18 47.45
C VAL A 23 23.08 -3.82 46.80
N ALA A 24 24.13 -3.09 46.48
CA ALA A 24 24.09 -1.95 45.61
C ALA A 24 23.66 -2.43 44.21
N ILE A 25 22.35 -2.34 43.91
CA ILE A 25 21.84 -2.48 42.54
C ILE A 25 22.36 -1.24 41.82
N VAL A 26 23.45 -1.42 41.03
CA VAL A 26 23.88 -0.45 40.02
C VAL A 26 22.74 -0.47 38.95
N LEU A 27 21.79 0.42 39.09
CA LEU A 27 20.88 0.80 38.02
C LEU A 27 21.75 1.41 36.94
N ALA A 28 22.17 0.61 35.95
CA ALA A 28 22.63 1.14 34.69
C ALA A 28 21.50 2.06 34.17
N PRO A 29 21.81 3.30 33.74
CA PRO A 29 20.80 4.11 33.09
C PRO A 29 20.33 3.34 31.88
N ALA A 30 19.10 2.82 31.92
CA ALA A 30 18.38 2.47 30.72
C ALA A 30 18.33 3.78 29.93
N THR A 31 19.13 3.89 28.87
CA THR A 31 18.98 4.92 27.87
C THR A 31 17.56 4.75 27.35
N SER A 32 16.62 5.55 27.86
CA SER A 32 15.27 5.59 27.34
C SER A 32 15.34 6.25 25.97
N TRP A 33 15.62 5.48 24.97
CA TRP A 33 15.39 5.84 23.59
C TRP A 33 13.87 5.92 23.43
N GLY A 34 13.36 7.06 22.99
CA GLY A 34 11.96 7.25 22.75
C GLY A 34 11.24 8.07 23.81
N ALA A 35 11.62 9.31 23.98
CA ALA A 35 10.76 10.34 24.54
C ALA A 35 10.57 11.40 23.46
N GLY A 36 9.34 11.92 23.28
CA GLY A 36 9.07 12.97 22.30
C GLY A 36 7.93 12.62 21.35
N THR A 37 7.96 13.24 20.18
CA THR A 37 6.90 13.12 19.18
C THR A 37 7.41 12.47 17.91
N LEU A 38 6.48 11.92 17.11
CA LEU A 38 6.72 11.45 15.75
C LEU A 38 5.51 11.77 14.89
N ASN A 39 5.74 12.40 13.74
CA ASN A 39 4.67 12.69 12.79
C ASN A 39 4.81 11.77 11.58
N VAL A 40 3.82 10.93 11.36
CA VAL A 40 3.78 9.90 10.30
C VAL A 40 2.70 10.27 9.28
N TYR A 41 3.01 10.15 7.99
CA TYR A 41 2.09 10.37 6.89
C TYR A 41 2.03 9.14 6.01
N ASN A 42 0.89 8.51 5.89
CA ASN A 42 0.72 7.25 5.19
C ASN A 42 -0.51 7.26 4.29
N TRP A 43 -0.57 6.31 3.38
CA TRP A 43 -1.78 6.01 2.63
C TRP A 43 -2.94 5.68 3.59
N ALA A 44 -4.15 6.06 3.21
CA ALA A 44 -5.34 5.67 3.95
C ALA A 44 -5.49 4.13 3.94
N GLU A 45 -5.94 3.57 5.08
CA GLU A 45 -6.20 2.13 5.27
C GLU A 45 -4.99 1.21 4.95
N TYR A 46 -3.76 1.68 5.19
CA TYR A 46 -2.53 1.04 4.73
C TYR A 46 -1.55 0.73 5.88
N ILE A 47 -2.07 0.33 7.05
CA ILE A 47 -1.29 -0.08 8.21
C ILE A 47 -2.17 -0.91 9.14
N GLY A 48 -1.60 -1.81 9.93
CA GLY A 48 -2.33 -2.62 10.91
C GLY A 48 -3.05 -1.76 11.97
N GLU A 49 -4.21 -2.20 12.39
CA GLU A 49 -5.09 -1.46 13.31
C GLU A 49 -4.38 -0.98 14.59
N THR A 50 -3.48 -1.81 15.13
CA THR A 50 -2.78 -1.52 16.39
C THR A 50 -1.34 -1.04 16.22
N THR A 51 -0.77 -1.10 15.00
CA THR A 51 0.66 -0.90 14.75
C THR A 51 1.18 0.43 15.29
N ILE A 52 0.46 1.53 15.08
CA ILE A 52 0.84 2.86 15.60
C ILE A 52 0.75 2.92 17.12
N ALA A 53 -0.34 2.38 17.69
CA ALA A 53 -0.55 2.40 19.13
C ALA A 53 0.48 1.52 19.87
N ASP A 54 0.83 0.39 19.30
CA ASP A 54 1.83 -0.53 19.85
C ASP A 54 3.24 0.09 19.81
N PHE A 55 3.61 0.75 18.69
CA PHE A 55 4.83 1.53 18.60
C PHE A 55 4.88 2.66 19.63
N ALA A 56 3.83 3.47 19.70
CA ALA A 56 3.74 4.59 20.64
C ALA A 56 3.92 4.13 22.09
N LYS A 57 3.29 3.02 22.43
CA LYS A 57 3.37 2.41 23.77
C LYS A 57 4.76 1.82 24.06
N GLU A 58 5.34 1.09 23.10
CA GLU A 58 6.64 0.42 23.29
C GLU A 58 7.76 1.43 23.52
N TYR A 59 7.76 2.51 22.74
CA TYR A 59 8.84 3.52 22.78
C TYR A 59 8.52 4.75 23.61
N ASN A 60 7.31 4.83 24.20
CA ASN A 60 6.83 6.00 24.93
C ASN A 60 6.94 7.30 24.09
N ILE A 61 6.51 7.23 22.82
CA ILE A 61 6.51 8.32 21.85
C ILE A 61 5.07 8.72 21.56
N GLU A 62 4.77 10.02 21.55
CA GLU A 62 3.51 10.54 21.05
C GLU A 62 3.52 10.57 19.53
N VAL A 63 2.62 9.81 18.87
CA VAL A 63 2.56 9.70 17.42
C VAL A 63 1.36 10.48 16.88
N THR A 64 1.63 11.45 15.99
CA THR A 64 0.62 12.03 15.10
C THR A 64 0.62 11.22 13.81
N TYR A 65 -0.54 10.65 13.45
CA TYR A 65 -0.68 9.82 12.26
C TYR A 65 -1.75 10.41 11.35
N ASP A 66 -1.33 10.88 10.18
CA ASP A 66 -2.19 11.45 9.16
C ASP A 66 -2.20 10.60 7.89
N ASN A 67 -3.29 10.68 7.13
CA ASN A 67 -3.50 9.88 5.93
C ASN A 67 -3.65 10.74 4.67
N TYR A 68 -3.39 10.11 3.53
CA TYR A 68 -3.67 10.63 2.20
C TYR A 68 -4.12 9.49 1.26
N ASP A 69 -4.74 9.84 0.13
CA ASP A 69 -5.35 8.89 -0.82
C ASP A 69 -4.85 9.03 -2.26
N SER A 70 -3.89 9.94 -2.51
CA SER A 70 -3.31 10.15 -3.85
C SER A 70 -1.84 10.56 -3.81
N VAL A 71 -1.06 10.09 -4.81
CA VAL A 71 0.35 10.48 -5.00
C VAL A 71 0.48 12.00 -5.04
N GLU A 72 -0.44 12.66 -5.71
CA GLU A 72 -0.43 14.10 -5.91
C GLU A 72 -0.59 14.87 -4.59
N MET A 73 -1.38 14.35 -3.66
CA MET A 73 -1.56 14.94 -2.31
C MET A 73 -0.26 14.88 -1.52
N ALA A 74 0.38 13.70 -1.47
CA ALA A 74 1.64 13.52 -0.77
C ALA A 74 2.78 14.33 -1.41
N ASP A 75 2.91 14.29 -2.76
CA ASP A 75 3.89 15.10 -3.49
C ASP A 75 3.73 16.60 -3.18
N SER A 76 2.50 17.11 -3.23
CA SER A 76 2.22 18.53 -2.95
C SER A 76 2.67 18.93 -1.55
N LYS A 77 2.45 18.05 -0.57
CA LYS A 77 2.83 18.28 0.82
C LYS A 77 4.34 18.30 1.00
N LEU A 78 5.05 17.35 0.37
CA LEU A 78 6.51 17.22 0.49
C LEU A 78 7.28 18.29 -0.27
N VAL A 79 6.84 18.63 -1.50
CA VAL A 79 7.55 19.57 -2.39
C VAL A 79 7.48 21.01 -1.89
N THR A 80 6.46 21.39 -1.13
CA THR A 80 6.35 22.76 -0.59
C THR A 80 7.36 23.06 0.53
N GLY A 81 8.01 22.01 1.09
CA GLY A 81 8.87 22.13 2.27
C GLY A 81 8.07 22.38 3.56
N ASN A 82 8.71 22.21 4.69
CA ASN A 82 8.04 22.22 6.00
C ASN A 82 6.82 21.30 6.02
N SER A 83 7.02 20.08 5.54
CA SER A 83 5.97 19.07 5.44
C SER A 83 5.26 18.83 6.79
N GLY A 84 6.03 18.96 7.87
CA GLY A 84 5.59 18.71 9.23
C GLY A 84 5.66 17.23 9.61
N TYR A 85 6.13 16.37 8.71
CA TYR A 85 6.26 14.93 8.94
C TYR A 85 7.70 14.49 9.11
N ASP A 86 7.89 13.42 9.89
CA ASP A 86 9.18 12.81 10.14
C ASP A 86 9.37 11.54 9.32
N VAL A 87 8.27 10.82 9.06
CA VAL A 87 8.25 9.62 8.23
C VAL A 87 7.06 9.67 7.28
N VAL A 88 7.27 9.32 6.03
CA VAL A 88 6.23 9.26 5.00
C VAL A 88 6.33 7.93 4.26
N SER A 89 5.21 7.22 4.10
CA SER A 89 5.13 6.11 3.12
C SER A 89 4.86 6.71 1.75
N HIS A 90 5.52 6.23 0.70
CA HIS A 90 5.26 6.73 -0.65
C HIS A 90 5.60 5.71 -1.73
N SER A 91 5.04 5.90 -2.93
CA SER A 91 5.31 4.98 -4.05
C SER A 91 6.70 5.19 -4.64
N GLY A 92 7.35 4.08 -5.07
CA GLY A 92 8.70 4.10 -5.59
C GLY A 92 8.90 5.09 -6.74
N SER A 93 7.94 5.16 -7.69
CA SER A 93 8.02 6.09 -8.81
C SER A 93 7.96 7.57 -8.39
N ALA A 94 7.21 7.90 -7.32
CA ALA A 94 7.20 9.23 -6.72
C ALA A 94 8.52 9.51 -6.00
N ILE A 95 8.99 8.58 -5.17
CA ILE A 95 10.26 8.68 -4.46
C ILE A 95 11.42 8.97 -5.43
N GLY A 96 11.47 8.25 -6.55
CA GLY A 96 12.50 8.49 -7.58
C GLY A 96 12.51 9.90 -8.17
N ARG A 97 11.39 10.65 -8.08
CA ARG A 97 11.33 12.08 -8.44
C ARG A 97 11.79 12.99 -7.30
N LEU A 98 11.51 12.61 -6.06
CA LEU A 98 11.83 13.41 -4.86
C LEU A 98 13.32 13.37 -4.52
N ILE A 99 14.02 12.26 -4.80
CA ILE A 99 15.46 12.11 -4.56
C ILE A 99 16.29 13.21 -5.26
N PRO A 100 16.22 13.39 -6.59
CA PRO A 100 17.00 14.42 -7.28
C PRO A 100 16.56 15.85 -6.92
N ALA A 101 15.38 16.03 -6.36
CA ALA A 101 14.90 17.31 -5.86
C ALA A 101 15.49 17.69 -4.49
N GLY A 102 16.23 16.78 -3.83
CA GLY A 102 16.83 17.01 -2.52
C GLY A 102 15.84 17.11 -1.36
N ILE A 103 14.66 16.51 -1.52
CA ILE A 103 13.54 16.60 -0.58
C ILE A 103 13.62 15.51 0.50
N LEU A 104 14.46 14.49 0.28
CA LEU A 104 14.58 13.34 1.16
C LEU A 104 15.89 13.34 1.94
N HIS A 105 15.83 12.85 3.17
CA HIS A 105 16.99 12.59 4.01
C HIS A 105 17.60 11.23 3.65
N PRO A 106 18.92 11.14 3.33
CA PRO A 106 19.55 9.86 3.08
C PRO A 106 19.63 9.02 4.36
N LEU A 107 19.36 7.72 4.22
CA LEU A 107 19.31 6.79 5.35
C LEU A 107 20.71 6.38 5.84
N ASP A 108 20.94 6.47 7.15
CA ASP A 108 22.05 5.81 7.81
C ASP A 108 21.70 4.33 8.03
N LYS A 109 22.15 3.48 7.11
CA LYS A 109 21.88 2.03 7.17
C LYS A 109 22.51 1.34 8.37
N SER A 110 23.52 1.95 9.00
CA SER A 110 24.17 1.36 10.19
C SER A 110 23.23 1.32 11.39
N THR A 111 22.23 2.20 11.41
CA THR A 111 21.21 2.27 12.46
C THR A 111 19.98 1.38 12.15
N LEU A 112 19.82 0.92 10.89
CA LEU A 112 18.69 0.12 10.45
C LEU A 112 18.98 -1.38 10.62
N THR A 113 19.01 -1.85 11.87
CA THR A 113 19.41 -3.22 12.23
C THR A 113 18.46 -4.30 11.67
N ASN A 114 17.20 -3.95 11.39
CA ASN A 114 16.18 -4.83 10.84
C ASN A 114 16.12 -4.84 9.30
N LEU A 115 16.98 -4.09 8.61
CA LEU A 115 17.09 -4.10 7.16
C LEU A 115 17.41 -5.51 6.59
N LYS A 116 18.02 -6.38 7.38
CA LYS A 116 18.30 -7.80 7.05
C LYS A 116 17.06 -8.63 6.75
N HIS A 117 15.88 -8.20 7.25
CA HIS A 117 14.61 -8.89 7.03
C HIS A 117 13.96 -8.53 5.68
N MET A 118 14.45 -7.49 4.99
CA MET A 118 13.87 -7.08 3.71
C MET A 118 14.22 -8.07 2.60
N SER A 119 13.27 -8.26 1.67
CA SER A 119 13.46 -9.11 0.49
C SER A 119 14.55 -8.56 -0.42
N PRO A 120 15.57 -9.37 -0.76
CA PRO A 120 16.59 -8.97 -1.71
C PRO A 120 16.02 -8.60 -3.09
N GLU A 121 14.94 -9.26 -3.51
CA GLU A 121 14.27 -9.04 -4.79
C GLU A 121 13.60 -7.65 -4.80
N VAL A 122 12.87 -7.29 -3.74
CA VAL A 122 12.23 -5.97 -3.61
C VAL A 122 13.28 -4.87 -3.49
N MET A 123 14.36 -5.11 -2.72
CA MET A 123 15.48 -4.17 -2.62
C MET A 123 16.17 -3.96 -3.97
N ALA A 124 16.32 -5.02 -4.78
CA ALA A 124 16.87 -4.92 -6.12
C ALA A 124 15.96 -4.13 -7.06
N GLN A 125 14.64 -4.32 -6.97
CA GLN A 125 13.63 -3.56 -7.74
C GLN A 125 13.69 -2.06 -7.41
N LEU A 126 13.73 -1.70 -6.13
CA LEU A 126 13.86 -0.30 -5.70
C LEU A 126 15.15 0.32 -6.23
N SER A 127 16.28 -0.39 -6.06
CA SER A 127 17.59 0.09 -6.48
C SER A 127 17.69 0.29 -8.00
N ALA A 128 17.11 -0.64 -8.77
CA ALA A 128 17.17 -0.58 -10.23
C ALA A 128 16.29 0.53 -10.83
N ASN A 129 15.15 0.85 -10.19
CA ASN A 129 14.14 1.70 -10.80
C ASN A 129 14.04 3.11 -10.19
N TRP A 130 14.27 3.27 -8.87
CA TRP A 130 13.90 4.51 -8.19
C TRP A 130 14.94 5.05 -7.21
N ASP A 131 15.63 4.19 -6.45
CA ASP A 131 16.58 4.57 -5.41
C ASP A 131 17.92 3.82 -5.57
N PRO A 132 18.80 4.24 -6.51
CA PRO A 132 20.06 3.57 -6.75
C PRO A 132 20.89 3.35 -5.47
N GLY A 133 21.12 2.08 -5.15
CA GLY A 133 21.82 1.67 -3.94
C GLY A 133 20.99 1.73 -2.66
N ASN A 134 19.65 1.91 -2.76
CA ASN A 134 18.72 1.95 -1.63
C ASN A 134 19.16 2.95 -0.56
N GLN A 135 19.40 4.21 -0.96
CA GLN A 135 19.95 5.24 -0.06
C GLN A 135 18.89 5.98 0.74
N TYR A 136 17.62 5.96 0.30
CA TYR A 136 16.56 6.83 0.82
C TYR A 136 15.33 6.08 1.30
N VAL A 137 15.16 4.81 0.89
CA VAL A 137 13.91 4.07 1.08
C VAL A 137 14.10 2.81 1.91
N VAL A 138 13.24 2.62 2.89
CA VAL A 138 12.97 1.30 3.49
C VAL A 138 11.73 0.74 2.81
N PRO A 139 11.81 -0.40 2.06
CA PRO A 139 10.63 -0.96 1.41
C PRO A 139 9.59 -1.39 2.44
N TYR A 140 8.31 -1.21 2.09
CA TYR A 140 7.19 -1.50 2.97
C TYR A 140 6.30 -2.60 2.41
N MET A 141 5.44 -2.23 1.50
CA MET A 141 4.53 -3.15 0.82
C MET A 141 4.66 -3.02 -0.70
N TRP A 142 4.17 -4.02 -1.40
CA TRP A 142 4.13 -4.02 -2.85
C TRP A 142 2.85 -4.66 -3.35
N GLY A 143 2.50 -4.40 -4.59
CA GLY A 143 1.30 -4.96 -5.18
C GLY A 143 1.20 -4.71 -6.68
N THR A 144 0.03 -5.02 -7.19
CA THR A 144 -0.33 -4.92 -8.60
C THR A 144 -1.67 -4.24 -8.74
N HIS A 145 -2.11 -4.00 -9.96
CA HIS A 145 -3.49 -3.64 -10.25
C HIS A 145 -4.11 -4.60 -11.25
N GLY A 146 -5.44 -4.65 -11.28
CA GLY A 146 -6.18 -5.49 -12.18
C GLY A 146 -7.65 -5.13 -12.22
N VAL A 147 -8.45 -6.12 -12.58
CA VAL A 147 -9.90 -5.97 -12.69
C VAL A 147 -10.58 -6.96 -11.76
N THR A 148 -11.33 -6.41 -10.81
CA THR A 148 -12.24 -7.17 -9.94
C THR A 148 -13.63 -7.17 -10.58
N TYR A 149 -14.31 -8.31 -10.61
CA TYR A 149 -15.59 -8.43 -11.28
C TYR A 149 -16.52 -9.45 -10.61
N ASN A 150 -17.84 -9.18 -10.73
CA ASN A 150 -18.89 -10.13 -10.41
C ASN A 150 -19.23 -10.92 -11.67
N LYS A 151 -18.77 -12.16 -11.73
CA LYS A 151 -18.92 -13.01 -12.92
C LYS A 151 -20.37 -13.21 -13.33
N GLU A 152 -21.27 -13.41 -12.36
CA GLU A 152 -22.69 -13.63 -12.64
C GLU A 152 -23.35 -12.38 -13.27
N GLU A 153 -23.18 -11.22 -12.63
CA GLU A 153 -23.76 -9.96 -13.11
C GLU A 153 -23.14 -9.53 -14.45
N VAL A 154 -21.83 -9.75 -14.65
CA VAL A 154 -21.16 -9.49 -15.93
C VAL A 154 -21.74 -10.36 -17.04
N LEU A 155 -21.86 -11.69 -16.83
CA LEU A 155 -22.37 -12.61 -17.85
C LEU A 155 -23.87 -12.43 -18.12
N LYS A 156 -24.64 -11.88 -17.18
CA LYS A 156 -26.06 -11.56 -17.36
C LYS A 156 -26.25 -10.43 -18.39
N VAL A 157 -25.40 -9.38 -18.36
CA VAL A 157 -25.49 -8.23 -19.28
C VAL A 157 -24.63 -8.41 -20.53
N LEU A 158 -23.56 -9.19 -20.43
CA LEU A 158 -22.61 -9.49 -21.52
C LEU A 158 -22.29 -11.01 -21.54
N PRO A 159 -23.15 -11.86 -22.13
CA PRO A 159 -23.00 -13.32 -22.10
C PRO A 159 -21.66 -13.86 -22.64
N ASN A 160 -21.05 -13.14 -23.57
CA ASN A 160 -19.73 -13.47 -24.15
C ASN A 160 -18.64 -12.50 -23.66
N ALA A 161 -18.71 -12.08 -22.41
CA ALA A 161 -17.74 -11.14 -21.84
C ALA A 161 -16.31 -11.67 -22.00
N PRO A 162 -15.36 -10.85 -22.50
CA PRO A 162 -13.95 -11.24 -22.64
C PRO A 162 -13.24 -11.19 -21.27
N ILE A 163 -13.71 -12.01 -20.34
CA ILE A 163 -13.13 -12.12 -18.99
C ILE A 163 -11.67 -12.55 -19.12
N GLY A 164 -10.78 -11.90 -18.34
CA GLY A 164 -9.34 -12.11 -18.44
C GLY A 164 -8.67 -11.28 -19.55
N SER A 165 -9.41 -10.40 -20.22
CA SER A 165 -8.87 -9.46 -21.21
C SER A 165 -9.24 -8.02 -20.85
N MET A 166 -8.32 -7.08 -21.14
CA MET A 166 -8.58 -5.64 -20.98
C MET A 166 -9.60 -5.12 -21.98
N ASP A 167 -9.96 -5.88 -23.01
CA ASP A 167 -11.11 -5.60 -23.88
C ASP A 167 -12.40 -5.47 -23.10
N LEU A 168 -12.50 -6.13 -21.95
CA LEU A 168 -13.66 -6.04 -21.06
C LEU A 168 -13.97 -4.59 -20.69
N ILE A 169 -12.95 -3.79 -20.36
CA ILE A 169 -13.10 -2.42 -19.84
C ILE A 169 -12.62 -1.32 -20.78
N PHE A 170 -11.96 -1.66 -21.90
CA PHE A 170 -11.44 -0.65 -22.84
C PHE A 170 -12.14 -0.66 -24.20
N LYS A 171 -13.01 -1.63 -24.48
CA LYS A 171 -13.87 -1.62 -25.67
C LYS A 171 -15.24 -0.98 -25.36
N PRO A 172 -15.63 0.08 -26.10
CA PRO A 172 -16.89 0.76 -25.89
C PRO A 172 -18.11 -0.16 -25.93
N GLU A 173 -18.14 -1.12 -26.85
CA GLU A 173 -19.24 -2.08 -27.03
C GLU A 173 -19.44 -2.99 -25.81
N ASN A 174 -18.39 -3.33 -25.08
CA ASN A 174 -18.46 -4.09 -23.84
C ASN A 174 -18.88 -3.20 -22.68
N MET A 175 -18.27 -2.01 -22.59
CA MET A 175 -18.54 -1.05 -21.53
C MET A 175 -19.98 -0.52 -21.56
N GLU A 176 -20.57 -0.37 -22.74
CA GLU A 176 -22.00 0.00 -22.91
C GLU A 176 -22.91 -1.01 -22.20
N LYS A 177 -22.63 -2.31 -22.33
CA LYS A 177 -23.38 -3.36 -21.64
C LYS A 177 -23.10 -3.40 -20.14
N LEU A 178 -21.85 -3.29 -19.76
CA LEU A 178 -21.44 -3.30 -18.36
C LEU A 178 -21.98 -2.09 -17.58
N ALA A 179 -22.29 -0.97 -18.23
CA ALA A 179 -22.93 0.18 -17.60
C ALA A 179 -24.28 -0.17 -16.93
N GLU A 180 -24.97 -1.21 -17.41
CA GLU A 180 -26.24 -1.69 -16.84
C GLU A 180 -26.07 -2.25 -15.41
N CYS A 181 -24.90 -2.82 -15.09
CA CYS A 181 -24.60 -3.37 -13.76
C CYS A 181 -23.55 -2.52 -12.99
N GLY A 182 -23.04 -1.46 -13.59
CA GLY A 182 -22.15 -0.48 -12.99
C GLY A 182 -20.66 -0.82 -13.11
N VAL A 183 -19.88 0.19 -13.52
CA VAL A 183 -18.43 0.12 -13.65
C VAL A 183 -17.77 1.23 -12.85
N SER A 184 -16.72 0.89 -12.13
CA SER A 184 -15.86 1.84 -11.41
C SER A 184 -14.42 1.74 -11.90
N PHE A 185 -13.73 2.87 -11.95
CA PHE A 185 -12.30 2.94 -12.18
C PHE A 185 -11.61 3.58 -10.97
N LEU A 186 -10.35 3.22 -10.72
CA LEU A 186 -9.52 3.93 -9.76
C LEU A 186 -9.43 5.42 -10.10
N ASP A 187 -9.50 6.27 -9.10
CA ASP A 187 -9.23 7.71 -9.23
C ASP A 187 -7.70 7.97 -9.14
N SER A 188 -6.98 7.39 -10.09
CA SER A 188 -5.52 7.40 -10.11
C SER A 188 -4.98 7.57 -11.53
N PRO A 189 -4.45 8.75 -11.88
CA PRO A 189 -3.75 8.94 -13.16
C PRO A 189 -2.48 8.11 -13.28
N THR A 190 -1.86 7.75 -12.14
CA THR A 190 -0.63 6.95 -12.10
C THR A 190 -0.87 5.46 -12.34
N ASP A 191 -2.10 5.00 -12.23
CA ASP A 191 -2.48 3.61 -12.55
C ASP A 191 -3.20 3.50 -13.90
N ILE A 192 -4.24 4.29 -14.11
CA ILE A 192 -5.12 4.16 -15.28
C ILE A 192 -4.43 4.59 -16.57
N MET A 193 -3.65 5.69 -16.57
CA MET A 193 -3.00 6.15 -17.80
C MET A 193 -1.93 5.18 -18.31
N PRO A 194 -1.02 4.63 -17.46
CA PRO A 194 -0.09 3.58 -17.88
C PRO A 194 -0.78 2.30 -18.34
N MET A 195 -1.87 1.89 -17.69
CA MET A 195 -2.67 0.73 -18.10
C MET A 195 -3.27 0.93 -19.50
N ALA A 196 -3.77 2.13 -19.79
CA ALA A 196 -4.27 2.49 -21.12
C ALA A 196 -3.14 2.52 -22.18
N LEU A 197 -1.97 3.04 -21.82
CA LEU A 197 -0.79 3.00 -22.70
C LEU A 197 -0.38 1.54 -23.02
N ALA A 198 -0.30 0.68 -22.00
CA ALA A 198 0.01 -0.74 -22.17
C ALA A 198 -1.00 -1.43 -23.10
N TYR A 199 -2.29 -1.17 -22.91
CA TYR A 199 -3.36 -1.72 -23.77
C TYR A 199 -3.20 -1.28 -25.24
N LEU A 200 -2.74 -0.07 -25.49
CA LEU A 200 -2.45 0.46 -26.83
C LEU A 200 -1.11 -0.08 -27.42
N GLY A 201 -0.38 -0.95 -26.70
CA GLY A 201 0.95 -1.41 -27.08
C GLY A 201 2.04 -0.34 -27.00
N LEU A 202 1.79 0.71 -26.23
CA LEU A 202 2.73 1.81 -25.99
C LEU A 202 3.48 1.58 -24.66
N ASN A 203 4.62 2.26 -24.51
CA ASN A 203 5.37 2.20 -23.25
C ASN A 203 4.56 2.81 -22.10
N PRO A 204 4.26 2.08 -21.00
CA PRO A 204 3.54 2.61 -19.84
C PRO A 204 4.22 3.83 -19.20
N SER A 205 5.54 3.93 -19.34
CA SER A 205 6.34 5.09 -18.90
C SER A 205 6.78 5.97 -20.08
N SER A 206 5.90 6.15 -21.09
CA SER A 206 6.23 6.96 -22.27
C SER A 206 6.68 8.36 -21.90
N THR A 207 7.74 8.82 -22.56
CA THR A 207 8.22 10.22 -22.48
C THR A 207 7.68 11.09 -23.61
N ASN A 208 6.81 10.54 -24.45
CA ASN A 208 6.16 11.23 -25.55
C ASN A 208 4.76 11.69 -25.12
N LYS A 209 4.51 13.01 -25.09
CA LYS A 209 3.21 13.58 -24.73
C LYS A 209 2.06 13.08 -25.58
N ALA A 210 2.29 12.88 -26.90
CA ALA A 210 1.26 12.43 -27.82
C ALA A 210 0.70 11.03 -27.48
N ASP A 211 1.46 10.20 -26.77
CA ASP A 211 0.97 8.89 -26.35
C ASP A 211 -0.09 9.02 -25.26
N TYR A 212 0.05 9.98 -24.35
CA TYR A 212 -0.99 10.29 -23.35
C TYR A 212 -2.26 10.85 -23.98
N ASP A 213 -2.14 11.64 -25.07
CA ASP A 213 -3.30 12.10 -25.83
C ASP A 213 -4.03 10.92 -26.48
N LYS A 214 -3.31 9.95 -27.08
CA LYS A 214 -3.90 8.71 -27.63
C LYS A 214 -4.59 7.88 -26.54
N ALA A 215 -3.95 7.75 -25.36
CA ALA A 215 -4.56 7.05 -24.24
C ALA A 215 -5.86 7.73 -23.78
N ALA A 216 -5.86 9.07 -23.65
CA ALA A 216 -7.06 9.84 -23.33
C ALA A 216 -8.16 9.69 -24.40
N ASP A 217 -7.81 9.73 -25.71
CA ASP A 217 -8.74 9.53 -26.80
C ASP A 217 -9.42 8.14 -26.78
N MET A 218 -8.66 7.11 -26.39
CA MET A 218 -9.21 5.77 -26.20
C MET A 218 -10.13 5.71 -24.98
N LEU A 219 -9.68 6.24 -23.85
CA LEU A 219 -10.42 6.25 -22.59
C LEU A 219 -11.71 7.08 -22.69
N LEU A 220 -11.71 8.19 -23.43
CA LEU A 220 -12.92 9.01 -23.67
C LEU A 220 -14.05 8.22 -24.32
N LYS A 221 -13.76 7.20 -25.15
CA LYS A 221 -14.78 6.35 -25.75
C LYS A 221 -15.51 5.48 -24.74
N VAL A 222 -14.88 5.14 -23.62
CA VAL A 222 -15.47 4.33 -22.55
C VAL A 222 -15.95 5.19 -21.37
N ARG A 223 -15.56 6.47 -21.31
CA ARG A 223 -15.90 7.38 -20.22
C ARG A 223 -17.42 7.46 -19.92
N PRO A 224 -18.33 7.51 -20.93
CA PRO A 224 -19.76 7.61 -20.67
C PRO A 224 -20.33 6.44 -19.86
N TYR A 225 -19.64 5.29 -19.86
CA TYR A 225 -20.08 4.05 -19.25
C TYR A 225 -19.49 3.84 -17.85
N ILE A 226 -18.59 4.73 -17.39
CA ILE A 226 -18.00 4.66 -16.06
C ILE A 226 -18.92 5.42 -15.09
N LYS A 227 -19.46 4.69 -14.12
CA LYS A 227 -20.37 5.23 -13.09
C LYS A 227 -19.63 6.16 -12.12
N THR A 228 -18.41 5.77 -11.71
CA THR A 228 -17.60 6.57 -10.78
C THR A 228 -16.11 6.29 -10.91
N PHE A 229 -15.32 7.24 -10.43
CA PHE A 229 -13.90 7.06 -10.11
C PHE A 229 -13.77 6.98 -8.60
N ASP A 230 -13.23 5.86 -8.09
CA ASP A 230 -13.30 5.55 -6.68
C ASP A 230 -12.21 4.56 -6.25
N ASN A 231 -11.40 4.96 -5.31
CA ASN A 231 -10.31 4.14 -4.77
C ASN A 231 -10.82 3.11 -3.73
N TYR A 232 -12.09 3.23 -3.30
CA TYR A 232 -12.71 2.36 -2.30
C TYR A 232 -13.86 1.53 -2.87
N ALA A 233 -13.92 1.36 -4.20
CA ALA A 233 -14.97 0.59 -4.86
C ALA A 233 -15.08 -0.84 -4.32
N TYR A 234 -13.96 -1.44 -3.86
CA TYR A 234 -13.91 -2.77 -3.27
C TYR A 234 -14.87 -2.94 -2.09
N GLN A 235 -15.08 -1.90 -1.27
CA GLN A 235 -16.02 -1.95 -0.12
C GLN A 235 -17.49 -2.03 -0.55
N ARG A 236 -17.81 -1.64 -1.80
CA ARG A 236 -19.17 -1.55 -2.34
C ARG A 236 -19.54 -2.66 -3.33
N MET A 237 -18.53 -3.37 -3.87
CA MET A 237 -18.75 -4.50 -4.77
C MET A 237 -19.51 -5.66 -4.10
N PRO A 238 -19.28 -6.01 -2.81
CA PRO A 238 -20.09 -7.00 -2.10
C PRO A 238 -21.60 -6.70 -2.07
N ASN A 239 -21.98 -5.43 -2.19
CA ASN A 239 -23.36 -4.96 -2.22
C ASN A 239 -23.91 -4.77 -3.65
N LYS A 240 -23.20 -5.27 -4.68
CA LYS A 240 -23.60 -5.18 -6.11
C LYS A 240 -23.72 -3.76 -6.65
N GLU A 241 -23.02 -2.77 -6.07
CA GLU A 241 -23.01 -1.42 -6.62
C GLU A 241 -22.27 -1.32 -7.94
N PHE A 242 -21.28 -2.21 -8.12
CA PHE A 242 -20.49 -2.37 -9.33
C PHE A 242 -20.35 -3.85 -9.65
N CYS A 243 -20.48 -4.19 -10.92
CA CYS A 243 -20.17 -5.54 -11.41
C CYS A 243 -18.72 -5.65 -11.91
N VAL A 244 -18.08 -4.52 -12.24
CA VAL A 244 -16.67 -4.47 -12.65
C VAL A 244 -16.03 -3.25 -12.01
N SER A 245 -14.83 -3.43 -11.49
CA SER A 245 -14.01 -2.33 -10.99
C SER A 245 -12.53 -2.55 -11.34
N VAL A 246 -11.84 -1.49 -11.76
CA VAL A 246 -10.38 -1.48 -11.74
C VAL A 246 -9.96 -1.24 -10.29
N THR A 247 -9.19 -2.17 -9.72
CA THR A 247 -8.74 -2.14 -8.32
C THR A 247 -7.24 -2.40 -8.23
N TRP A 248 -6.64 -2.05 -7.12
CA TRP A 248 -5.41 -2.72 -6.71
C TRP A 248 -5.71 -4.18 -6.39
N GLY A 249 -4.74 -5.06 -6.61
CA GLY A 249 -4.93 -6.51 -6.43
C GLY A 249 -5.43 -6.88 -5.03
N PRO A 250 -4.76 -6.41 -3.95
CA PRO A 250 -5.20 -6.67 -2.58
C PRO A 250 -6.62 -6.18 -2.27
N ASP A 251 -7.01 -5.00 -2.79
CA ASP A 251 -8.38 -4.49 -2.63
C ASP A 251 -9.41 -5.38 -3.35
N GLY A 252 -9.02 -5.95 -4.49
CA GLY A 252 -9.83 -6.97 -5.14
C GLY A 252 -10.04 -8.20 -4.25
N LEU A 253 -8.99 -8.63 -3.54
CA LEU A 253 -9.07 -9.73 -2.60
C LEU A 253 -9.93 -9.39 -1.39
N LEU A 254 -9.81 -8.15 -0.85
CA LEU A 254 -10.69 -7.66 0.23
C LEU A 254 -12.16 -7.62 -0.21
N ALA A 255 -12.45 -7.23 -1.45
CA ALA A 255 -13.81 -7.28 -1.99
C ALA A 255 -14.36 -8.71 -2.03
N MET A 256 -13.53 -9.68 -2.45
CA MET A 256 -13.90 -11.09 -2.51
C MET A 256 -14.22 -11.63 -1.11
N SER A 257 -13.33 -11.40 -0.13
CA SER A 257 -13.55 -11.79 1.27
C SER A 257 -14.78 -11.12 1.87
N GLY A 258 -14.93 -9.81 1.67
CA GLY A 258 -16.11 -9.07 2.17
C GLY A 258 -17.43 -9.59 1.61
N ALA A 259 -17.44 -10.08 0.36
CA ALA A 259 -18.63 -10.69 -0.23
C ALA A 259 -18.95 -12.06 0.42
N GLU A 260 -17.94 -12.86 0.73
CA GLU A 260 -18.10 -14.13 1.44
C GLU A 260 -18.60 -13.91 2.87
N GLU A 261 -17.98 -13.01 3.62
CA GLU A 261 -18.35 -12.69 5.00
C GLU A 261 -19.77 -12.14 5.12
N ALA A 262 -20.17 -11.25 4.21
CA ALA A 262 -21.50 -10.68 4.17
C ALA A 262 -22.59 -11.70 3.78
N ASN A 263 -22.20 -12.88 3.28
CA ASN A 263 -23.08 -13.97 2.85
C ASN A 263 -24.19 -13.48 1.89
N THR A 264 -23.86 -12.54 1.01
CA THR A 264 -24.80 -11.91 0.07
C THR A 264 -25.09 -12.76 -1.16
N GLY A 265 -24.39 -13.90 -1.31
CA GLY A 265 -24.41 -14.72 -2.51
C GLY A 265 -23.65 -14.09 -3.69
N VAL A 266 -22.95 -12.99 -3.48
CA VAL A 266 -22.08 -12.37 -4.48
C VAL A 266 -20.76 -13.15 -4.55
N VAL A 267 -20.38 -13.56 -5.76
CA VAL A 267 -19.09 -14.19 -6.04
C VAL A 267 -18.27 -13.24 -6.89
N LEU A 268 -17.23 -12.68 -6.30
CA LEU A 268 -16.28 -11.82 -7.00
C LEU A 268 -15.04 -12.62 -7.40
N ASP A 269 -14.39 -12.18 -8.45
CA ASP A 269 -13.15 -12.75 -8.96
C ASP A 269 -12.23 -11.61 -9.45
N PHE A 270 -10.96 -11.91 -9.70
CA PHE A 270 -9.95 -10.93 -10.06
C PHE A 270 -9.04 -11.47 -11.17
N PHE A 271 -8.63 -10.60 -12.10
CA PHE A 271 -7.55 -10.92 -13.03
C PHE A 271 -6.59 -9.76 -13.24
N HIS A 272 -5.31 -10.10 -13.45
CA HIS A 272 -4.33 -9.14 -13.93
C HIS A 272 -4.47 -8.90 -15.43
N PRO A 273 -4.18 -7.68 -15.93
CA PRO A 273 -4.03 -7.45 -17.38
C PRO A 273 -3.10 -8.50 -18.00
N PRO A 274 -3.57 -9.26 -19.00
CA PRO A 274 -2.80 -10.35 -19.57
C PRO A 274 -1.70 -9.85 -20.51
N GLY A 275 -0.61 -10.61 -20.59
CA GLY A 275 0.47 -10.39 -21.54
C GLY A 275 1.71 -9.73 -20.94
N GLN A 276 2.77 -9.72 -21.74
CA GLN A 276 4.05 -9.12 -21.36
C GLN A 276 3.91 -7.59 -21.27
N GLY A 277 4.28 -6.99 -20.13
CA GLY A 277 4.23 -5.56 -19.90
C GLY A 277 2.81 -4.98 -19.84
N ALA A 278 1.79 -5.79 -19.51
CA ALA A 278 0.41 -5.35 -19.44
C ALA A 278 -0.04 -4.96 -18.01
N ALA A 279 0.43 -5.68 -17.01
CA ALA A 279 0.16 -5.40 -15.60
C ALA A 279 1.31 -4.60 -14.97
N ASN A 280 0.98 -3.72 -14.03
CA ASN A 280 1.96 -2.98 -13.22
C ASN A 280 2.31 -3.77 -11.95
N ILE A 281 3.59 -3.69 -11.56
CA ILE A 281 4.04 -3.95 -10.20
C ILE A 281 4.60 -2.67 -9.61
N TRP A 282 4.14 -2.32 -8.42
CA TRP A 282 4.61 -1.16 -7.67
C TRP A 282 5.16 -1.59 -6.32
N VAL A 283 6.04 -0.78 -5.76
CA VAL A 283 6.60 -0.94 -4.42
C VAL A 283 6.47 0.39 -3.70
N ASP A 284 5.91 0.35 -2.52
CA ASP A 284 5.88 1.49 -1.61
C ASP A 284 6.95 1.33 -0.54
N GLY A 285 7.41 2.45 -0.04
CA GLY A 285 8.43 2.45 1.00
C GLY A 285 8.35 3.66 1.90
N TRP A 286 8.95 3.49 3.07
CA TRP A 286 9.09 4.54 4.06
C TRP A 286 10.29 5.42 3.74
N ILE A 287 10.10 6.71 3.74
CA ILE A 287 11.10 7.76 3.51
C ILE A 287 11.10 8.73 4.69
N ILE A 288 12.21 9.41 4.87
CA ILE A 288 12.36 10.52 5.82
C ILE A 288 12.47 11.81 5.01
N PRO A 289 11.56 12.79 5.16
CA PRO A 289 11.71 14.10 4.55
C PRO A 289 12.99 14.81 5.03
N ALA A 290 13.62 15.62 4.16
CA ALA A 290 14.83 16.37 4.53
C ALA A 290 14.61 17.40 5.64
N ASP A 291 13.36 17.82 5.86
CA ASP A 291 12.93 18.75 6.89
C ASP A 291 12.39 18.08 8.16
N ALA A 292 12.51 16.75 8.27
CA ALA A 292 12.13 15.99 9.46
C ALA A 292 12.86 16.49 10.71
N LYS A 293 12.10 16.61 11.80
CA LYS A 293 12.60 17.19 13.06
C LYS A 293 12.98 16.13 14.10
N ASN A 294 12.35 14.97 14.04
CA ASN A 294 12.48 13.89 15.01
C ASN A 294 13.19 12.67 14.38
N LEU A 295 14.41 12.88 13.84
CA LEU A 295 15.17 11.84 13.11
C LEU A 295 15.38 10.57 13.92
N GLU A 296 15.73 10.68 15.20
CA GLU A 296 15.95 9.54 16.08
C GLU A 296 14.69 8.67 16.19
N ASN A 297 13.53 9.30 16.43
CA ASN A 297 12.25 8.59 16.48
C ASN A 297 11.82 8.04 15.12
N ALA A 298 12.17 8.72 14.02
CA ALA A 298 11.95 8.21 12.66
C ALA A 298 12.73 6.91 12.43
N TYR A 299 14.00 6.83 12.82
CA TYR A 299 14.79 5.59 12.72
C TYR A 299 14.25 4.46 13.61
N LEU A 300 13.77 4.79 14.83
CA LEU A 300 13.09 3.80 15.68
C LEU A 300 11.85 3.24 14.98
N PHE A 301 11.04 4.12 14.38
CA PHE A 301 9.85 3.71 13.64
C PHE A 301 10.20 2.84 12.43
N LEU A 302 11.18 3.23 11.62
CA LEU A 302 11.63 2.41 10.49
C LEU A 302 12.10 1.02 10.93
N ASN A 303 12.89 0.93 12.01
CA ASN A 303 13.30 -0.37 12.55
C ASN A 303 12.12 -1.19 13.07
N TYR A 304 11.15 -0.54 13.70
CA TYR A 304 9.94 -1.20 14.19
C TYR A 304 9.12 -1.78 13.03
N MET A 305 8.87 -1.01 11.97
CA MET A 305 8.13 -1.43 10.79
C MET A 305 8.79 -2.59 10.03
N MET A 306 10.12 -2.72 10.15
CA MET A 306 10.86 -3.84 9.54
C MET A 306 10.89 -5.12 10.38
N ARG A 307 10.26 -5.17 11.55
CA ARG A 307 10.15 -6.42 12.32
C ARG A 307 9.22 -7.39 11.62
N PRO A 308 9.56 -8.68 11.52
CA PRO A 308 8.71 -9.66 10.84
C PRO A 308 7.27 -9.73 11.38
N GLU A 309 7.11 -9.70 12.71
CA GLU A 309 5.79 -9.73 13.34
C GLU A 309 4.94 -8.49 13.08
N VAL A 310 5.56 -7.31 13.01
CA VAL A 310 4.87 -6.05 12.67
C VAL A 310 4.47 -6.04 11.21
N ALA A 311 5.40 -6.38 10.31
CA ALA A 311 5.14 -6.45 8.88
C ALA A 311 4.07 -7.50 8.54
N ALA A 312 4.03 -8.64 9.26
CA ALA A 312 2.99 -9.64 9.10
C ALA A 312 1.63 -9.15 9.62
N ASN A 313 1.59 -8.46 10.77
CA ASN A 313 0.36 -7.87 11.29
C ASN A 313 -0.23 -6.86 10.30
N ASP A 314 0.61 -5.98 9.74
CA ASP A 314 0.18 -5.02 8.74
C ASP A 314 -0.35 -5.72 7.47
N SER A 315 0.37 -6.74 6.97
CA SER A 315 -0.03 -7.49 5.79
C SER A 315 -1.33 -8.28 6.02
N ASN A 316 -1.52 -8.87 7.20
CA ASN A 316 -2.75 -9.57 7.57
C ASN A 316 -3.97 -8.64 7.66
N TYR A 317 -3.76 -7.39 8.08
CA TYR A 317 -4.84 -6.42 8.19
C TYR A 317 -5.18 -5.79 6.83
N THR A 318 -4.16 -5.38 6.07
CA THR A 318 -4.33 -4.67 4.80
C THR A 318 -4.48 -5.60 3.59
N TRP A 319 -4.06 -6.85 3.72
CA TRP A 319 -3.96 -7.88 2.69
C TRP A 319 -2.95 -7.58 1.58
N TYR A 320 -2.14 -6.55 1.75
CA TYR A 320 -1.04 -6.22 0.84
C TYR A 320 0.21 -7.08 1.08
N ALA A 321 0.91 -7.41 0.01
CA ALA A 321 2.15 -8.16 0.10
C ALA A 321 3.24 -7.32 0.77
N THR A 322 3.90 -7.93 1.76
CA THR A 322 5.01 -7.28 2.47
C THR A 322 6.33 -7.38 1.72
N ALA A 323 7.18 -6.36 1.86
CA ALA A 323 8.58 -6.41 1.44
C ALA A 323 9.49 -7.17 2.43
N ASN A 324 8.97 -7.63 3.56
CA ASN A 324 9.71 -8.36 4.58
C ASN A 324 9.64 -9.88 4.30
N LYS A 325 10.77 -10.47 3.87
CA LYS A 325 10.83 -11.91 3.51
C LYS A 325 10.57 -12.84 4.69
N ASP A 326 10.95 -12.42 5.91
CA ASP A 326 10.81 -13.25 7.11
C ASP A 326 9.41 -13.16 7.71
N ALA A 327 8.60 -12.16 7.31
CA ALA A 327 7.21 -12.02 7.70
C ALA A 327 6.27 -12.95 6.92
N VAL A 328 6.62 -13.38 5.71
CA VAL A 328 5.73 -14.12 4.81
C VAL A 328 5.16 -15.39 5.47
N SER A 329 5.98 -16.09 6.28
CA SER A 329 5.55 -17.28 6.99
C SER A 329 4.57 -17.02 8.15
N LEU A 330 4.38 -15.76 8.54
CA LEU A 330 3.48 -15.32 9.61
C LEU A 330 2.17 -14.72 9.05
N ILE A 331 2.07 -14.59 7.73
CA ILE A 331 0.89 -14.05 7.05
C ILE A 331 -0.12 -15.18 6.83
N ASP A 332 -1.41 -14.82 6.93
CA ASP A 332 -2.53 -15.75 6.70
C ASP A 332 -2.39 -16.40 5.31
N PRO A 333 -2.51 -17.74 5.21
CA PRO A 333 -2.50 -18.44 3.94
C PRO A 333 -3.58 -17.96 2.93
N ALA A 334 -4.70 -17.41 3.40
CA ALA A 334 -5.69 -16.80 2.51
C ALA A 334 -5.13 -15.62 1.74
N VAL A 335 -4.24 -14.83 2.35
CA VAL A 335 -3.57 -13.69 1.71
C VAL A 335 -2.42 -14.18 0.83
N THR A 336 -1.49 -14.98 1.37
CA THR A 336 -0.30 -15.44 0.64
C THR A 336 -0.63 -16.40 -0.50
N GLY A 337 -1.75 -17.12 -0.41
CA GLY A 337 -2.25 -18.03 -1.45
C GLY A 337 -3.01 -17.33 -2.58
N SER A 338 -3.34 -16.05 -2.45
CA SER A 338 -4.10 -15.31 -3.47
C SER A 338 -3.18 -14.68 -4.52
N PRO A 339 -3.37 -14.98 -5.81
CA PRO A 339 -2.63 -14.33 -6.89
C PRO A 339 -2.87 -12.81 -6.97
N ALA A 340 -3.96 -12.31 -6.43
CA ALA A 340 -4.27 -10.88 -6.39
C ALA A 340 -3.30 -10.11 -5.47
N ALA A 341 -2.95 -10.70 -4.32
CA ALA A 341 -2.00 -10.14 -3.35
C ALA A 341 -0.56 -10.62 -3.63
N PHE A 342 -0.37 -11.93 -3.82
CA PHE A 342 0.93 -12.57 -4.07
C PHE A 342 0.96 -13.28 -5.43
N PRO A 343 1.09 -12.54 -6.55
CA PRO A 343 1.23 -13.16 -7.85
C PRO A 343 2.50 -14.01 -7.94
N SER A 344 2.45 -15.06 -8.77
CA SER A 344 3.60 -15.95 -8.97
C SER A 344 4.81 -15.19 -9.56
N SER A 345 6.02 -15.70 -9.31
CA SER A 345 7.24 -15.12 -9.88
C SER A 345 7.20 -15.07 -11.42
N GLU A 346 6.52 -16.03 -12.08
CA GLU A 346 6.30 -16.02 -13.53
C GLU A 346 5.40 -14.85 -13.95
N SER A 347 4.34 -14.56 -13.18
CA SER A 347 3.46 -13.42 -13.43
C SER A 347 4.19 -12.11 -13.21
N VAL A 348 4.93 -11.98 -12.11
CA VAL A 348 5.73 -10.80 -11.79
C VAL A 348 6.76 -10.48 -12.87
N ALA A 349 7.43 -11.51 -13.42
CA ALA A 349 8.42 -11.33 -14.49
C ALA A 349 7.84 -10.76 -15.80
N LYS A 350 6.52 -10.82 -15.97
CA LYS A 350 5.79 -10.26 -17.12
C LYS A 350 5.27 -8.84 -16.87
N MET A 351 5.31 -8.37 -15.62
CA MET A 351 4.78 -7.05 -15.24
C MET A 351 5.78 -5.95 -15.56
N TYR A 352 5.26 -4.74 -15.79
CA TYR A 352 6.09 -3.55 -15.91
C TYR A 352 6.20 -2.83 -14.57
N THR A 353 7.27 -2.08 -14.42
CA THR A 353 7.49 -1.13 -13.33
C THR A 353 7.51 0.27 -13.92
N LEU A 354 6.84 1.23 -13.28
CA LEU A 354 6.82 2.61 -13.77
C LEU A 354 8.20 3.25 -13.58
N ALA A 355 8.80 3.71 -14.67
CA ALA A 355 10.00 4.52 -14.60
C ALA A 355 9.70 5.95 -14.17
N VAL A 356 10.69 6.61 -13.60
CA VAL A 356 10.64 8.05 -13.32
C VAL A 356 10.59 8.80 -14.64
N VAL A 357 9.58 9.63 -14.83
CA VAL A 357 9.42 10.45 -16.02
C VAL A 357 9.66 11.95 -15.71
N PRO A 358 10.10 12.75 -16.69
CA PRO A 358 10.31 14.18 -16.46
C PRO A 358 9.03 14.92 -16.04
N PRO A 359 9.11 16.03 -15.27
CA PRO A 359 7.94 16.79 -14.81
C PRO A 359 7.01 17.27 -15.93
N LYS A 360 7.55 17.54 -17.13
CA LYS A 360 6.74 17.88 -18.30
C LYS A 360 5.82 16.75 -18.78
N ILE A 361 6.22 15.51 -18.53
CA ILE A 361 5.45 14.30 -18.86
C ILE A 361 4.41 14.03 -17.77
N GLU A 362 4.75 14.20 -16.49
CA GLU A 362 3.77 14.18 -15.40
C GLU A 362 2.62 15.16 -15.67
N LYS A 363 2.93 16.40 -16.05
CA LYS A 363 1.91 17.38 -16.44
C LYS A 363 1.07 16.93 -17.65
N ALA A 364 1.67 16.23 -18.62
CA ALA A 364 0.93 15.70 -19.75
C ALA A 364 -0.01 14.57 -19.32
N ARG A 365 0.45 13.65 -18.47
CA ARG A 365 -0.36 12.58 -17.86
C ARG A 365 -1.55 13.14 -17.09
N THR A 366 -1.31 14.12 -16.20
CA THR A 366 -2.37 14.75 -15.41
C THR A 366 -3.40 15.48 -16.30
N ARG A 367 -2.98 16.15 -17.37
CA ARG A 367 -3.91 16.78 -18.32
C ARG A 367 -4.76 15.77 -19.07
N ALA A 368 -4.14 14.70 -19.56
CA ALA A 368 -4.82 13.61 -20.25
C ALA A 368 -5.83 12.94 -19.33
N TRP A 369 -5.47 12.71 -18.08
CA TRP A 369 -6.36 12.21 -17.02
C TRP A 369 -7.54 13.14 -16.76
N THR A 370 -7.29 14.44 -16.56
CA THR A 370 -8.34 15.45 -16.33
C THR A 370 -9.33 15.51 -17.49
N ARG A 371 -8.81 15.47 -18.72
CA ARG A 371 -9.60 15.41 -19.96
C ARG A 371 -10.50 14.16 -19.97
N PHE A 372 -9.93 12.99 -19.72
CA PHE A 372 -10.68 11.75 -19.63
C PHE A 372 -11.74 11.79 -18.53
N LYS A 373 -11.36 12.18 -17.31
CA LYS A 373 -12.25 12.18 -16.15
C LYS A 373 -13.44 13.12 -16.34
N SER A 374 -13.21 14.30 -16.93
CA SER A 374 -14.26 15.28 -17.24
C SER A 374 -15.14 14.88 -18.42
N GLY A 375 -14.70 13.99 -19.30
CA GLY A 375 -15.45 13.57 -20.49
C GLY A 375 -15.38 14.59 -21.64
N ASN A 376 -14.36 15.46 -21.68
CA ASN A 376 -14.23 16.54 -22.66
C ASN A 376 -13.07 16.32 -23.62
#